data_4bf843d91bd9274a17305fd3b28cce3f
#
_entry.id   4bf843d91bd9274a17305fd3b28cce3f
#
_cell.length_a   1.000
_cell.length_b   1.000
_cell.length_c   1.000
_cell.angle_alpha   90.00
_cell.angle_beta   90.00
_cell.angle_gamma   90.00
#
_symmetry.space_group_name_H-M   'P 1'
#
loop_
_entity.id
_entity.type
_entity.pdbx_description
1 polymer ?
#
loop_
_entity_poly.entity_id
_entity_poly.type
_entity_poly.pdbx_seq_one_letter_code
_entity_poly.pdbx_strand_id
1 'polypeptide(L)'
;MLINNAAISYVGLLTDMTVEQWQQVINTNLSSLFYFCRLAVPGMVHRKQGKIINISSVWGNVGASMEVAYSAAKGGVNSFTKALAKELAPSNIQVNGVSFGIIDTRMNACFSEDELAAIREEIPADRIGTAKEAAEMVRQVLNTPSYFTGQIVTMDGGWQG
;
A
#
# COMPACT_ATOMS: atom_id res chain seq x y z
N MET A 1 4.64 -11.83 -12.27
CA MET A 1 4.52 -11.15 -10.97
C MET A 1 4.66 -9.66 -11.18
N LEU A 2 3.82 -8.85 -10.51
CA LEU A 2 3.91 -7.39 -10.46
C LEU A 2 3.80 -6.94 -9.00
N ILE A 3 4.70 -6.06 -8.55
CA ILE A 3 4.64 -5.45 -7.23
C ILE A 3 4.58 -3.93 -7.43
N ASN A 4 3.46 -3.33 -7.11
CA ASN A 4 3.25 -1.89 -7.16
C ASN A 4 3.65 -1.29 -5.79
N ASN A 5 4.89 -0.82 -5.69
CA ASN A 5 5.48 -0.30 -4.45
C ASN A 5 5.72 1.21 -4.47
N ALA A 6 5.91 1.81 -5.65
CA ALA A 6 6.25 3.23 -5.75
C ALA A 6 5.17 4.11 -5.12
N ALA A 7 5.59 5.01 -4.23
CA ALA A 7 4.68 5.95 -3.56
C ALA A 7 5.45 7.18 -3.10
N ILE A 8 4.71 8.27 -2.91
CA ILE A 8 5.14 9.51 -2.26
C ILE A 8 4.12 9.88 -1.18
N SER A 9 4.54 10.63 -0.18
CA SER A 9 3.64 11.26 0.79
C SER A 9 3.70 12.79 0.67
N TYR A 10 2.64 13.43 1.12
CA TYR A 10 2.54 14.85 1.40
C TYR A 10 1.92 15.01 2.79
N VAL A 11 2.62 15.69 3.66
CA VAL A 11 2.15 16.01 5.01
C VAL A 11 1.83 17.50 5.08
N GLY A 12 0.60 17.83 5.39
CA GLY A 12 0.11 19.20 5.50
C GLY A 12 -1.42 19.27 5.50
N LEU A 13 -1.96 20.43 5.89
CA LEU A 13 -3.41 20.63 5.88
C LEU A 13 -3.96 20.59 4.45
N LEU A 14 -5.18 20.09 4.29
CA LEU A 14 -5.87 20.05 3.00
C LEU A 14 -5.98 21.41 2.36
N THR A 15 -6.21 22.46 3.16
CA THR A 15 -6.34 23.85 2.69
C THR A 15 -5.06 24.43 2.13
N ASP A 16 -3.90 23.91 2.51
CA ASP A 16 -2.58 24.40 2.09
C ASP A 16 -2.03 23.59 0.91
N MET A 17 -2.67 22.45 0.59
CA MET A 17 -2.29 21.60 -0.53
C MET A 17 -2.71 22.22 -1.86
N THR A 18 -1.78 22.32 -2.81
CA THR A 18 -2.13 22.76 -4.17
C THR A 18 -2.76 21.61 -4.97
N VAL A 19 -3.46 21.97 -6.06
CA VAL A 19 -4.05 20.98 -6.98
C VAL A 19 -2.97 20.10 -7.60
N GLU A 20 -1.81 20.66 -7.92
CA GLU A 20 -0.67 19.92 -8.49
C GLU A 20 -0.09 18.91 -7.50
N GLN A 21 0.03 19.27 -6.23
CA GLN A 21 0.47 18.35 -5.17
C GLN A 21 -0.52 17.20 -4.98
N TRP A 22 -1.81 17.49 -4.95
CA TRP A 22 -2.87 16.47 -4.93
C TRP A 22 -2.73 15.52 -6.13
N GLN A 23 -2.65 16.07 -7.34
CA GLN A 23 -2.52 15.28 -8.56
C GLN A 23 -1.25 14.43 -8.56
N GLN A 24 -0.13 14.95 -8.06
CA GLN A 24 1.12 14.22 -7.96
C GLN A 24 0.97 13.01 -7.04
N VAL A 25 0.36 13.16 -5.86
CA VAL A 25 0.12 12.05 -4.93
C VAL A 25 -0.81 11.01 -5.56
N ILE A 26 -1.94 11.42 -6.12
CA ILE A 26 -2.91 10.50 -6.75
C ILE A 26 -2.27 9.78 -7.95
N ASN A 27 -1.57 10.50 -8.81
CA ASN A 27 -0.96 9.92 -10.00
C ASN A 27 0.14 8.92 -9.64
N THR A 28 0.97 9.23 -8.64
CA THR A 28 2.05 8.34 -8.23
C THR A 28 1.53 7.14 -7.45
N ASN A 29 0.60 7.34 -6.51
CA ASN A 29 0.23 6.29 -5.57
C ASN A 29 -0.95 5.41 -6.04
N LEU A 30 -1.81 5.92 -6.93
CA LEU A 30 -3.01 5.22 -7.39
C LEU A 30 -3.05 5.03 -8.90
N SER A 31 -2.93 6.10 -9.70
CA SER A 31 -3.04 5.99 -11.17
C SER A 31 -1.93 5.10 -11.75
N SER A 32 -0.74 5.07 -11.14
CA SER A 32 0.36 4.20 -11.55
C SER A 32 -0.03 2.72 -11.53
N LEU A 33 -0.83 2.28 -10.53
CA LEU A 33 -1.31 0.90 -10.45
C LEU A 33 -2.13 0.53 -11.70
N PHE A 34 -3.01 1.42 -12.12
CA PHE A 34 -3.79 1.23 -13.35
C PHE A 34 -2.87 1.06 -14.56
N TYR A 35 -1.87 1.94 -14.72
CA TYR A 35 -0.97 1.88 -15.88
C TYR A 35 -0.17 0.57 -15.93
N PHE A 36 0.44 0.17 -14.81
CA PHE A 36 1.23 -1.06 -14.76
C PHE A 36 0.36 -2.32 -14.86
N CYS A 37 -0.80 -2.34 -14.20
CA CYS A 37 -1.73 -3.46 -14.33
C CYS A 37 -2.25 -3.60 -15.76
N ARG A 38 -2.63 -2.49 -16.43
CA ARG A 38 -3.07 -2.50 -17.83
C ARG A 38 -2.04 -3.13 -18.76
N LEU A 39 -0.75 -2.91 -18.51
CA LEU A 39 0.33 -3.49 -19.31
C LEU A 39 0.61 -4.97 -18.96
N ALA A 40 0.55 -5.33 -17.69
CA ALA A 40 0.95 -6.66 -17.22
C ALA A 40 -0.16 -7.70 -17.34
N VAL A 41 -1.42 -7.31 -17.11
CA VAL A 41 -2.57 -8.23 -17.02
C VAL A 41 -2.81 -9.01 -18.29
N PRO A 42 -2.79 -8.46 -19.51
CA PRO A 42 -3.03 -9.24 -20.72
C PRO A 42 -2.12 -10.46 -20.86
N GLY A 43 -0.84 -10.31 -20.57
CA GLY A 43 0.12 -11.42 -20.58
C GLY A 43 -0.12 -12.45 -19.48
N MET A 44 -0.59 -12.01 -18.30
CA MET A 44 -0.96 -12.92 -17.21
C MET A 44 -2.22 -13.72 -17.56
N VAL A 45 -3.25 -13.07 -18.12
CA VAL A 45 -4.50 -13.70 -18.57
C VAL A 45 -4.23 -14.76 -19.64
N HIS A 46 -3.39 -14.44 -20.63
CA HIS A 46 -3.00 -15.38 -21.68
C HIS A 46 -2.36 -16.66 -21.11
N ARG A 47 -1.50 -16.53 -20.11
CA ARG A 47 -0.83 -17.67 -19.45
C ARG A 47 -1.66 -18.35 -18.37
N LYS A 48 -2.82 -17.76 -17.99
CA LYS A 48 -3.64 -18.17 -16.84
C LYS A 48 -2.82 -18.31 -15.55
N GLN A 49 -1.88 -17.38 -15.36
CA GLN A 49 -0.98 -17.37 -14.22
C GLN A 49 -0.45 -15.96 -13.97
N GLY A 50 -0.63 -15.48 -12.74
CA GLY A 50 -0.10 -14.18 -12.33
C GLY A 50 -0.30 -13.90 -10.86
N LYS A 51 0.57 -13.05 -10.30
CA LYS A 51 0.40 -12.50 -8.95
C LYS A 51 0.69 -11.01 -8.98
N ILE A 52 -0.20 -10.25 -8.37
CA ILE A 52 -0.09 -8.79 -8.22
C ILE A 52 -0.16 -8.47 -6.73
N ILE A 53 0.82 -7.70 -6.24
CA ILE A 53 0.83 -7.17 -4.89
C ILE A 53 0.85 -5.64 -4.96
N ASN A 54 -0.11 -5.02 -4.30
CA ASN A 54 -0.20 -3.57 -4.17
C ASN A 54 0.19 -3.16 -2.75
N ILE A 55 1.18 -2.28 -2.63
CA ILE A 55 1.62 -1.78 -1.33
C ILE A 55 0.71 -0.63 -0.90
N SER A 56 -0.01 -0.88 0.19
CA SER A 56 -0.95 0.04 0.82
C SER A 56 -0.37 0.61 2.13
N SER A 57 -1.21 1.19 2.95
CA SER A 57 -0.89 1.77 4.25
C SER A 57 -2.10 1.64 5.18
N VAL A 58 -1.87 1.60 6.48
CA VAL A 58 -2.93 1.73 7.50
C VAL A 58 -3.76 2.99 7.28
N TRP A 59 -3.16 4.06 6.76
CA TRP A 59 -3.90 5.28 6.40
C TRP A 59 -4.90 5.07 5.25
N GLY A 60 -4.76 4.02 4.46
CA GLY A 60 -5.79 3.59 3.51
C GLY A 60 -6.96 2.85 4.16
N ASN A 61 -6.82 2.41 5.41
CA ASN A 61 -7.87 1.73 6.17
C ASN A 61 -8.67 2.73 7.02
N VAL A 62 -7.96 3.63 7.74
CA VAL A 62 -8.56 4.51 8.78
C VAL A 62 -8.45 6.00 8.45
N GLY A 63 -7.57 6.39 7.52
CA GLY A 63 -7.25 7.78 7.24
C GLY A 63 -6.29 8.40 8.26
N ALA A 64 -5.61 9.49 7.87
CA ALA A 64 -4.76 10.27 8.76
C ALA A 64 -4.99 11.76 8.57
N SER A 65 -5.00 12.49 9.70
CA SER A 65 -4.95 13.96 9.68
C SER A 65 -3.65 14.41 9.00
N MET A 66 -3.69 15.51 8.27
CA MET A 66 -2.59 16.09 7.50
C MET A 66 -2.08 15.23 6.32
N GLU A 67 -2.64 14.05 6.10
CA GLU A 67 -2.29 13.14 4.97
C GLU A 67 -3.52 12.76 4.14
N VAL A 68 -4.45 13.69 3.90
CA VAL A 68 -5.73 13.42 3.24
C VAL A 68 -5.54 12.83 1.83
N ALA A 69 -4.65 13.39 1.02
CA ALA A 69 -4.38 12.89 -0.33
C ALA A 69 -3.75 11.50 -0.33
N TYR A 70 -2.81 11.26 0.59
CA TYR A 70 -2.18 9.94 0.75
C TYR A 70 -3.19 8.90 1.21
N SER A 71 -4.00 9.22 2.22
CA SER A 71 -5.08 8.36 2.73
C SER A 71 -6.09 8.02 1.64
N ALA A 72 -6.53 9.01 0.86
CA ALA A 72 -7.44 8.81 -0.28
C ALA A 72 -6.83 7.88 -1.33
N ALA A 73 -5.56 8.11 -1.69
CA ALA A 73 -4.85 7.26 -2.66
C ALA A 73 -4.73 5.82 -2.15
N LYS A 74 -4.33 5.61 -0.89
CA LYS A 74 -4.15 4.27 -0.30
C LYS A 74 -5.49 3.56 -0.06
N GLY A 75 -6.55 4.28 0.28
CA GLY A 75 -7.93 3.74 0.28
C GLY A 75 -8.36 3.30 -1.12
N GLY A 76 -8.02 4.10 -2.14
CA GLY A 76 -8.19 3.74 -3.56
C GLY A 76 -7.42 2.48 -3.94
N VAL A 77 -6.17 2.32 -3.48
CA VAL A 77 -5.36 1.09 -3.68
C VAL A 77 -6.05 -0.13 -3.10
N ASN A 78 -6.64 -0.02 -1.88
CA ASN A 78 -7.35 -1.11 -1.25
C ASN A 78 -8.59 -1.54 -2.06
N SER A 79 -9.39 -0.57 -2.51
CA SER A 79 -10.57 -0.82 -3.33
C SER A 79 -10.21 -1.36 -4.71
N PHE A 80 -9.20 -0.79 -5.37
CA PHE A 80 -8.65 -1.26 -6.64
C PHE A 80 -8.20 -2.73 -6.55
N THR A 81 -7.46 -3.08 -5.50
CA THR A 81 -6.99 -4.45 -5.25
C THR A 81 -8.15 -5.44 -5.16
N LYS A 82 -9.18 -5.11 -4.36
CA LYS A 82 -10.35 -5.97 -4.18
C LYS A 82 -11.16 -6.13 -5.48
N ALA A 83 -11.34 -5.06 -6.23
CA ALA A 83 -12.08 -5.08 -7.49
C ALA A 83 -11.33 -5.90 -8.56
N LEU A 84 -10.03 -5.62 -8.76
CA LEU A 84 -9.21 -6.31 -9.75
C LEU A 84 -9.04 -7.81 -9.42
N ALA A 85 -9.01 -8.18 -8.13
CA ALA A 85 -8.98 -9.57 -7.72
C ALA A 85 -10.22 -10.35 -8.19
N LYS A 86 -11.41 -9.76 -8.07
CA LYS A 86 -12.66 -10.37 -8.55
C LYS A 86 -12.67 -10.54 -10.07
N GLU A 87 -12.18 -9.55 -10.79
CA GLU A 87 -12.09 -9.57 -12.25
C GLU A 87 -11.12 -10.64 -12.76
N LEU A 88 -10.00 -10.84 -12.08
CA LEU A 88 -8.92 -11.69 -12.55
C LEU A 88 -8.91 -13.11 -11.95
N ALA A 89 -9.70 -13.37 -10.92
CA ALA A 89 -9.81 -14.69 -10.31
C ALA A 89 -10.18 -15.81 -11.30
N PRO A 90 -11.11 -15.62 -12.27
CA PRO A 90 -11.42 -16.64 -13.28
C PRO A 90 -10.22 -17.00 -14.18
N SER A 91 -9.22 -16.11 -14.26
CA SER A 91 -7.98 -16.32 -15.02
C SER A 91 -6.83 -16.86 -14.18
N ASN A 92 -7.10 -17.32 -12.96
CA ASN A 92 -6.08 -17.81 -12.01
C ASN A 92 -4.98 -16.77 -11.71
N ILE A 93 -5.36 -15.49 -11.57
CA ILE A 93 -4.46 -14.40 -11.20
C ILE A 93 -4.87 -13.90 -9.82
N GLN A 94 -3.92 -13.90 -8.87
CA GLN A 94 -4.15 -13.43 -7.52
C GLN A 94 -3.74 -11.96 -7.40
N VAL A 95 -4.61 -11.14 -6.83
CA VAL A 95 -4.34 -9.73 -6.56
C VAL A 95 -4.58 -9.47 -5.07
N ASN A 96 -3.53 -9.11 -4.35
CA ASN A 96 -3.60 -8.82 -2.93
C ASN A 96 -2.88 -7.51 -2.60
N GLY A 97 -3.17 -6.95 -1.44
CA GLY A 97 -2.50 -5.79 -0.89
C GLY A 97 -1.81 -6.11 0.44
N VAL A 98 -0.76 -5.35 0.74
CA VAL A 98 -0.17 -5.31 2.07
C VAL A 98 -0.27 -3.87 2.58
N SER A 99 -0.96 -3.71 3.70
CA SER A 99 -1.17 -2.43 4.39
C SER A 99 -0.16 -2.33 5.53
N PHE A 100 0.83 -1.46 5.35
CA PHE A 100 1.87 -1.27 6.36
C PHE A 100 1.52 -0.12 7.31
N GLY A 101 1.88 -0.31 8.59
CA GLY A 101 2.10 0.79 9.52
C GLY A 101 3.38 1.56 9.15
N ILE A 102 4.00 2.20 10.15
CA ILE A 102 5.27 2.90 9.92
C ILE A 102 6.43 1.91 9.78
N ILE A 103 7.17 2.04 8.69
CA ILE A 103 8.36 1.21 8.37
C ILE A 103 9.57 2.13 8.25
N ASP A 104 10.68 1.77 8.87
CA ASP A 104 11.94 2.50 8.79
C ASP A 104 12.47 2.55 7.35
N THR A 105 12.20 3.68 6.71
CA THR A 105 12.56 3.96 5.31
C THR A 105 12.82 5.45 5.11
N ARG A 106 13.39 5.82 3.96
CA ARG A 106 13.60 7.21 3.58
C ARG A 106 12.33 8.07 3.54
N MET A 107 11.15 7.46 3.41
CA MET A 107 9.88 8.19 3.42
C MET A 107 9.64 8.86 4.77
N ASN A 108 10.15 8.29 5.85
CA ASN A 108 10.01 8.80 7.22
C ASN A 108 11.19 9.68 7.67
N ALA A 109 12.12 10.00 6.77
CA ALA A 109 13.27 10.88 7.07
C ALA A 109 12.86 12.35 7.33
N CYS A 110 11.61 12.71 7.12
CA CYS A 110 11.05 14.01 7.48
C CYS A 110 10.74 14.16 8.98
N PHE A 111 10.61 13.05 9.72
CA PHE A 111 10.33 13.06 11.15
C PHE A 111 11.61 13.21 11.96
N SER A 112 11.55 14.05 12.99
CA SER A 112 12.60 14.16 14.01
C SER A 112 12.65 12.91 14.90
N GLU A 113 13.74 12.76 15.68
CA GLU A 113 13.84 11.65 16.64
C GLU A 113 12.74 11.68 17.70
N ASP A 114 12.34 12.86 18.15
CA ASP A 114 11.27 13.03 19.15
C ASP A 114 9.90 12.62 18.56
N GLU A 115 9.61 13.01 17.32
CA GLU A 115 8.39 12.59 16.63
C GLU A 115 8.35 11.06 16.40
N LEU A 116 9.47 10.46 16.02
CA LEU A 116 9.58 9.01 15.90
C LEU A 116 9.44 8.30 17.24
N ALA A 117 9.93 8.90 18.34
CA ALA A 117 9.74 8.36 19.68
C ALA A 117 8.26 8.39 20.08
N ALA A 118 7.58 9.52 19.85
CA ALA A 118 6.14 9.64 20.12
C ALA A 118 5.32 8.61 19.30
N ILE A 119 5.64 8.42 18.03
CA ILE A 119 4.97 7.40 17.20
C ILE A 119 5.21 5.99 17.75
N ARG A 120 6.42 5.69 18.23
CA ARG A 120 6.73 4.35 18.82
C ARG A 120 5.87 4.07 20.05
N GLU A 121 5.63 5.06 20.89
CA GLU A 121 4.80 4.93 22.10
C GLU A 121 3.33 4.56 21.76
N GLU A 122 2.85 4.97 20.57
CA GLU A 122 1.50 4.63 20.10
C GLU A 122 1.41 3.19 19.54
N ILE A 123 2.55 2.57 19.18
CA ILE A 123 2.56 1.24 18.57
C ILE A 123 2.63 0.17 19.68
N PRO A 124 1.64 -0.74 19.79
CA PRO A 124 1.66 -1.78 20.83
C PRO A 124 2.91 -2.67 20.82
N ALA A 125 3.54 -2.87 19.66
CA ALA A 125 4.81 -3.60 19.56
C ALA A 125 6.03 -2.80 20.03
N ASP A 126 5.86 -1.55 20.47
CA ASP A 126 6.89 -0.64 21.02
C ASP A 126 8.09 -0.41 20.07
N ARG A 127 7.83 -0.49 18.77
CA ARG A 127 8.86 -0.27 17.74
C ARG A 127 8.26 0.00 16.35
N ILE A 128 9.07 0.63 15.52
CA ILE A 128 8.82 0.79 14.09
C ILE A 128 9.20 -0.53 13.37
N GLY A 129 8.45 -0.90 12.33
CA GLY A 129 8.77 -2.04 11.48
C GLY A 129 10.02 -1.80 10.62
N THR A 130 10.72 -2.84 10.26
CA THR A 130 11.90 -2.74 9.40
C THR A 130 11.56 -3.00 7.93
N ALA A 131 12.33 -2.43 6.99
CA ALA A 131 12.18 -2.71 5.57
C ALA A 131 12.36 -4.21 5.24
N LYS A 132 13.18 -4.93 6.02
CA LYS A 132 13.36 -6.37 5.86
C LYS A 132 12.10 -7.15 6.22
N GLU A 133 11.44 -6.79 7.32
CA GLU A 133 10.16 -7.41 7.73
C GLU A 133 9.06 -7.12 6.69
N ALA A 134 9.00 -5.89 6.18
CA ALA A 134 8.07 -5.53 5.12
C ALA A 134 8.29 -6.37 3.84
N ALA A 135 9.54 -6.53 3.41
CA ALA A 135 9.89 -7.36 2.26
C ALA A 135 9.54 -8.84 2.48
N GLU A 136 9.79 -9.36 3.70
CA GLU A 136 9.43 -10.73 4.06
C GLU A 136 7.92 -10.94 4.03
N MET A 137 7.12 -9.97 4.53
CA MET A 137 5.66 -10.04 4.47
C MET A 137 5.16 -10.08 3.03
N VAL A 138 5.69 -9.24 2.15
CA VAL A 138 5.36 -9.28 0.71
C VAL A 138 5.70 -10.64 0.11
N ARG A 139 6.87 -11.22 0.45
CA ARG A 139 7.28 -12.54 0.00
C ARG A 139 6.32 -13.63 0.48
N GLN A 140 5.84 -13.56 1.72
CA GLN A 140 4.87 -14.52 2.26
C GLN A 140 3.53 -14.42 1.52
N VAL A 141 3.01 -13.22 1.27
CA VAL A 141 1.78 -13.03 0.49
C VAL A 141 1.94 -13.54 -0.94
N LEU A 142 3.11 -13.38 -1.56
CA LEU A 142 3.39 -13.95 -2.88
C LEU A 142 3.36 -15.49 -2.88
N ASN A 143 3.69 -16.14 -1.77
CA ASN A 143 3.72 -17.60 -1.65
C ASN A 143 2.41 -18.22 -1.19
N THR A 144 1.37 -17.42 -0.98
CA THR A 144 0.04 -17.94 -0.60
C THR A 144 -0.58 -18.80 -1.72
N PRO A 145 -1.47 -19.75 -1.37
CA PRO A 145 -2.24 -20.53 -2.34
C PRO A 145 -3.08 -19.68 -3.28
N SER A 146 -3.41 -20.21 -4.45
CA SER A 146 -4.16 -19.49 -5.49
C SER A 146 -5.57 -19.07 -5.05
N TYR A 147 -6.13 -19.69 -4.02
CA TYR A 147 -7.42 -19.30 -3.44
C TYR A 147 -7.35 -18.02 -2.60
N PHE A 148 -6.14 -17.55 -2.25
CA PHE A 148 -5.92 -16.32 -1.50
C PHE A 148 -5.83 -15.14 -2.47
N THR A 149 -6.94 -14.41 -2.64
CA THR A 149 -7.02 -13.23 -3.52
C THR A 149 -8.01 -12.20 -2.96
N GLY A 150 -7.83 -10.94 -3.32
CA GLY A 150 -8.68 -9.82 -2.88
C GLY A 150 -8.46 -9.39 -1.43
N GLN A 151 -7.39 -9.85 -0.80
CA GLN A 151 -7.09 -9.55 0.61
C GLN A 151 -6.19 -8.32 0.74
N ILE A 152 -6.43 -7.56 1.80
CA ILE A 152 -5.54 -6.50 2.29
C ILE A 152 -5.03 -6.98 3.65
N VAL A 153 -3.77 -7.39 3.69
CA VAL A 153 -3.14 -7.90 4.91
C VAL A 153 -2.44 -6.76 5.61
N THR A 154 -2.77 -6.52 6.87
CA THR A 154 -2.15 -5.45 7.67
C THR A 154 -0.94 -5.97 8.44
N MET A 155 0.13 -5.17 8.46
CA MET A 155 1.34 -5.39 9.24
C MET A 155 1.80 -4.05 9.83
N ASP A 156 1.48 -3.81 11.09
CA ASP A 156 1.61 -2.49 11.73
C ASP A 156 2.02 -2.52 13.21
N GLY A 157 2.36 -3.68 13.74
CA GLY A 157 2.70 -3.82 15.17
C GLY A 157 1.51 -3.68 16.11
N GLY A 158 0.28 -3.79 15.59
CA GLY A 158 -0.96 -3.61 16.35
C GLY A 158 -1.42 -2.15 16.45
N TRP A 159 -0.83 -1.24 15.67
CA TRP A 159 -1.08 0.21 15.78
C TRP A 159 -2.49 0.60 15.36
N GLN A 160 -3.03 0.04 14.28
CA GLN A 160 -4.32 0.42 13.68
C GLN A 160 -5.19 -0.84 13.53
N GLY A 161 -5.52 -1.44 14.66
CA GLY A 161 -6.40 -2.61 14.74
C GLY A 161 -7.89 -2.27 14.72
#